data_09f437a1e5a00267d878faf74e77089c
#
_entry.id   09f437a1e5a00267d878faf74e77089c
#
_cell.length_a   1.000
_cell.length_b   1.000
_cell.length_c   1.000
_cell.angle_alpha   90.00
_cell.angle_beta   90.00
_cell.angle_gamma   90.00
#
_symmetry.space_group_name_H-M   'P 1'
#
loop_
_entity.id
_entity.type
_entity.pdbx_description
1 polymer ?
#
loop_
_entity_poly.entity_id
_entity_poly.type
_entity_poly.pdbx_seq_one_letter_code
_entity_poly.pdbx_strand_id
1 'polypeptide(L)'
;MTDDKEQAKNRFLYPRSSYHGEFTPEKLTFNANLQEFAQRVSLLCGLETGGQISTEEAYLQIKEMWKQLKRSKKELLDVSKPEPPELPPE
;
A
#
# COMPACT_ATOMS: atom_id res chain seq x y z
N MET A 1 21.54 -9.57 -19.43
CA MET A 1 20.92 -10.34 -18.69
C MET A 1 19.78 -9.83 -17.98
N THR A 2 18.79 -10.55 -17.93
CA THR A 2 17.62 -10.15 -17.27
C THR A 2 17.87 -9.94 -15.82
N ASP A 3 18.77 -10.67 -15.27
CA ASP A 3 19.01 -10.55 -13.87
C ASP A 3 19.46 -9.19 -13.44
N ASP A 4 20.28 -8.55 -14.22
CA ASP A 4 20.75 -7.24 -13.87
C ASP A 4 19.61 -6.25 -13.86
N LYS A 5 18.75 -6.32 -14.83
CA LYS A 5 17.65 -5.42 -14.89
C LYS A 5 16.69 -5.68 -13.78
N GLU A 6 16.45 -6.90 -13.47
CA GLU A 6 15.56 -7.22 -12.43
C GLU A 6 16.08 -6.81 -11.09
N GLN A 7 17.36 -6.97 -10.85
CA GLN A 7 17.92 -6.54 -9.62
C GLN A 7 17.91 -5.04 -9.45
N ALA A 8 18.14 -4.32 -10.53
CA ALA A 8 18.08 -2.88 -10.46
C ALA A 8 16.67 -2.41 -10.17
N LYS A 9 15.71 -3.07 -10.79
CA LYS A 9 14.34 -2.71 -10.56
C LYS A 9 13.92 -3.01 -9.13
N ASN A 10 14.34 -4.13 -8.62
CA ASN A 10 14.01 -4.47 -7.26
C ASN A 10 14.63 -3.52 -6.26
N ARG A 11 15.85 -3.11 -6.51
CA ARG A 11 16.47 -2.16 -5.64
C ARG A 11 15.75 -0.84 -5.66
N PHE A 12 15.26 -0.45 -6.81
CA PHE A 12 14.55 0.80 -6.93
C PHE A 12 13.20 0.74 -6.23
N LEU A 13 12.47 -0.35 -6.42
CA LEU A 13 11.14 -0.47 -5.88
C LEU A 13 11.14 -0.88 -4.40
N TYR A 14 12.11 -1.66 -4.01
CA TYR A 14 12.16 -2.16 -2.66
C TYR A 14 13.57 -2.00 -2.13
N PRO A 15 13.94 -0.80 -1.85
CA PRO A 15 15.33 -0.57 -1.51
C PRO A 15 15.79 -1.34 -0.29
N ARG A 16 14.86 -1.74 0.53
CA ARG A 16 15.28 -2.41 1.68
C ARG A 16 15.16 -3.86 1.62
N SER A 17 14.62 -4.38 0.59
CA SER A 17 14.45 -5.81 0.52
C SER A 17 15.75 -6.53 0.49
N SER A 18 16.76 -5.85 0.06
CA SER A 18 18.00 -6.51 -0.05
C SER A 18 18.60 -6.75 1.29
N TYR A 19 18.16 -6.10 2.36
CA TYR A 19 18.76 -6.38 3.55
C TYR A 19 17.85 -7.07 4.41
N HIS A 20 17.14 -7.77 3.90
CA HIS A 20 16.47 -8.63 4.58
C HIS A 20 16.18 -8.34 5.87
N GLY A 21 15.83 -7.47 6.01
CA GLY A 21 15.36 -7.11 7.06
C GLY A 21 14.36 -7.98 7.51
N GLU A 22 13.49 -7.84 8.17
CA GLU A 22 12.64 -8.72 8.58
C GLU A 22 11.47 -8.88 7.78
N PHE A 23 11.11 -10.01 7.52
CA PHE A 23 10.02 -10.38 6.77
C PHE A 23 9.05 -10.93 7.75
N THR A 24 8.28 -10.19 8.41
CA THR A 24 7.36 -10.66 9.42
C THR A 24 6.01 -10.96 8.79
N PRO A 25 5.21 -11.80 9.42
CA PRO A 25 3.87 -12.03 8.90
C PRO A 25 3.05 -10.77 8.82
N GLU A 26 3.26 -9.85 9.75
CA GLU A 26 2.53 -8.60 9.72
C GLU A 26 2.90 -7.78 8.50
N LYS A 27 4.18 -7.77 8.13
CA LYS A 27 4.57 -7.04 6.95
C LYS A 27 4.04 -7.68 5.69
N LEU A 28 4.01 -8.98 5.66
CA LEU A 28 3.46 -9.66 4.51
C LEU A 28 1.98 -9.38 4.38
N THR A 29 1.27 -9.40 5.47
CA THR A 29 -0.15 -9.13 5.44
C THR A 29 -0.42 -7.70 5.00
N PHE A 30 0.33 -6.75 5.54
CA PHE A 30 0.13 -5.38 5.14
C PHE A 30 0.45 -5.20 3.67
N ASN A 31 1.49 -5.86 3.19
CA ASN A 31 1.85 -5.74 1.79
C ASN A 31 0.74 -6.26 0.90
N ALA A 32 0.11 -7.36 1.29
CA ALA A 32 -1.01 -7.87 0.52
C ALA A 32 -2.17 -6.89 0.53
N ASN A 33 -2.42 -6.26 1.67
CA ASN A 33 -3.49 -5.28 1.76
C ASN A 33 -3.19 -4.06 0.88
N LEU A 34 -1.93 -3.68 0.84
CA LEU A 34 -1.53 -2.55 0.02
C LEU A 34 -1.72 -2.87 -1.46
N GLN A 35 -1.36 -4.08 -1.86
CA GLN A 35 -1.53 -4.45 -3.25
C GLN A 35 -2.99 -4.54 -3.62
N GLU A 36 -3.81 -5.03 -2.72
CA GLU A 36 -5.22 -5.07 -3.00
C GLU A 36 -5.79 -3.66 -3.10
N PHE A 37 -5.34 -2.75 -2.26
CA PHE A 37 -5.77 -1.37 -2.35
C PHE A 37 -5.44 -0.81 -3.73
N ALA A 38 -4.23 -1.05 -4.22
CA ALA A 38 -3.83 -0.53 -5.51
C ALA A 38 -4.68 -1.10 -6.63
N GLN A 39 -4.98 -2.39 -6.54
CA GLN A 39 -5.79 -3.01 -7.58
C GLN A 39 -7.21 -2.48 -7.57
N ARG A 40 -7.76 -2.25 -6.39
CA ARG A 40 -9.11 -1.72 -6.31
C ARG A 40 -9.18 -0.29 -6.78
N VAL A 41 -8.15 0.50 -6.49
CA VAL A 41 -8.11 1.87 -6.99
C VAL A 41 -8.10 1.83 -8.52
N SER A 42 -7.31 0.95 -9.09
CA SER A 42 -7.25 0.86 -10.53
C SER A 42 -8.60 0.46 -11.12
N LEU A 43 -9.28 -0.47 -10.47
CA LEU A 43 -10.59 -0.88 -10.93
C LEU A 43 -11.57 0.28 -10.87
N LEU A 44 -11.57 1.03 -9.79
CA LEU A 44 -12.48 2.15 -9.65
C LEU A 44 -12.21 3.21 -10.70
N CYS A 45 -10.95 3.43 -10.99
CA CYS A 45 -10.61 4.40 -12.03
C CYS A 45 -11.15 3.95 -13.37
N GLY A 46 -11.08 2.65 -13.65
CA GLY A 46 -11.62 2.16 -14.90
C GLY A 46 -13.14 2.29 -14.96
N LEU A 47 -13.80 2.02 -13.86
CA LEU A 47 -15.25 2.16 -13.82
C LEU A 47 -15.68 3.60 -13.98
N GLU A 48 -14.92 4.51 -13.40
CA GLU A 48 -15.24 5.91 -13.52
C GLU A 48 -14.99 6.41 -14.93
N THR A 49 -13.87 6.02 -15.51
CA THR A 49 -13.56 6.42 -16.88
C THR A 49 -14.59 5.85 -17.84
N GLY A 50 -15.07 4.64 -17.57
CA GLY A 50 -16.05 4.04 -18.43
C GLY A 50 -17.46 4.52 -18.17
N GLY A 51 -17.65 5.41 -17.22
CA GLY A 51 -18.97 5.98 -16.98
C GLY A 51 -19.87 5.12 -16.13
N GLN A 52 -19.37 4.08 -15.52
CA GLN A 52 -20.20 3.21 -14.72
C GLN A 52 -20.40 3.71 -13.32
N ILE A 53 -19.49 4.50 -12.82
CA ILE A 53 -19.67 5.20 -11.56
C ILE A 53 -19.23 6.62 -11.77
N SER A 54 -19.71 7.49 -10.91
CA SER A 54 -19.38 8.90 -11.04
C SER A 54 -18.00 9.17 -10.46
N THR A 55 -17.45 10.30 -10.82
CA THR A 55 -16.18 10.72 -10.26
C THR A 55 -16.27 10.83 -8.75
N GLU A 56 -17.37 11.37 -8.28
CA GLU A 56 -17.54 11.52 -6.85
C GLU A 56 -17.62 10.19 -6.15
N GLU A 57 -18.32 9.25 -6.75
CA GLU A 57 -18.41 7.94 -6.14
C GLU A 57 -17.08 7.23 -6.11
N ALA A 58 -16.31 7.36 -7.17
CA ALA A 58 -14.98 6.76 -7.19
C ALA A 58 -14.13 7.36 -6.09
N TYR A 59 -14.19 8.67 -5.95
CA TYR A 59 -13.41 9.34 -4.93
C TYR A 59 -13.78 8.87 -3.53
N LEU A 60 -15.07 8.78 -3.27
CA LEU A 60 -15.51 8.38 -1.94
C LEU A 60 -15.11 6.95 -1.62
N GLN A 61 -15.18 6.08 -2.58
CA GLN A 61 -14.77 4.71 -2.34
C GLN A 61 -13.28 4.59 -2.11
N ILE A 62 -12.50 5.34 -2.86
CA ILE A 62 -11.05 5.32 -2.65
C ILE A 62 -10.73 5.87 -1.27
N LYS A 63 -11.42 6.92 -0.88
CA LYS A 63 -11.18 7.51 0.42
C LYS A 63 -11.47 6.51 1.53
N GLU A 64 -12.54 5.76 1.38
CA GLU A 64 -12.89 4.76 2.38
C GLU A 64 -11.85 3.65 2.43
N MET A 65 -11.38 3.22 1.27
CA MET A 65 -10.38 2.19 1.22
C MET A 65 -9.06 2.67 1.81
N TRP A 66 -8.78 3.94 1.62
CA TRP A 66 -7.57 4.52 2.20
C TRP A 66 -7.65 4.50 3.71
N LYS A 67 -8.81 4.78 4.26
CA LYS A 67 -8.97 4.73 5.71
C LYS A 67 -8.73 3.32 6.23
N GLN A 68 -9.21 2.33 5.50
CA GLN A 68 -9.00 0.97 5.91
C GLN A 68 -7.55 0.59 5.83
N LEU A 69 -6.85 1.06 4.81
CA LEU A 69 -5.45 0.76 4.68
C LEU A 69 -4.66 1.40 5.82
N LYS A 70 -5.02 2.61 6.20
CA LYS A 70 -4.36 3.27 7.30
C LYS A 70 -4.57 2.49 8.59
N ARG A 71 -5.77 1.99 8.79
CA ARG A 71 -6.04 1.22 9.98
C ARG A 71 -5.23 -0.08 9.97
N SER A 72 -5.14 -0.70 8.82
CA SER A 72 -4.36 -1.90 8.67
C SER A 72 -2.90 -1.66 9.02
N LYS A 73 -2.36 -0.55 8.54
CA LYS A 73 -0.99 -0.23 8.86
C LYS A 73 -0.80 -0.07 10.35
N LYS A 74 -1.72 0.61 10.99
CA LYS A 74 -1.60 0.82 12.40
C LYS A 74 -1.69 -0.48 13.17
N GLU A 75 -2.60 -1.34 12.77
CA GLU A 75 -2.79 -2.58 13.50
C GLU A 75 -1.70 -3.59 13.25
N LEU A 76 -1.17 -3.61 12.06
CA LEU A 76 -0.19 -4.63 11.72
C LEU A 76 1.24 -4.19 11.91
N LEU A 77 1.53 -2.95 11.64
CA LEU A 77 2.91 -2.51 11.65
C LEU A 77 3.29 -1.69 12.85
N ASP A 78 2.33 -0.97 13.39
CA ASP A 78 2.68 -0.02 14.45
C ASP A 78 2.48 -0.58 15.84
N VAL A 79 1.75 -1.66 15.98
CA VAL A 79 1.49 -2.12 17.31
C VAL A 79 2.70 -2.73 17.97
N SER A 80 3.59 -3.29 17.21
CA SER A 80 4.73 -3.95 17.80
C SER A 80 5.90 -3.04 17.98
N LYS A 81 5.77 -1.75 17.67
CA LYS A 81 6.85 -0.84 17.82
C LYS A 81 6.61 0.08 18.95
N PRO A 82 7.66 0.58 19.54
CA PRO A 82 7.46 1.59 20.55
C PRO A 82 6.76 2.76 19.90
N GLU A 83 5.99 3.45 20.70
CA GLU A 83 5.27 4.55 20.18
C GLU A 83 6.19 5.53 19.57
N PRO A 84 6.01 5.89 18.35
CA PRO A 84 6.91 6.88 17.75
C PRO A 84 6.62 8.24 18.27
N PRO A 85 7.53 9.14 18.10
CA PRO A 85 7.27 10.49 18.50
C PRO A 85 6.07 11.00 17.76
N GLU A 86 5.36 11.89 18.41
CA GLU A 86 4.21 12.39 17.81
C GLU A 86 4.48 13.08 16.55
N LEU A 87 3.81 12.71 15.51
CA LEU A 87 3.98 13.40 14.25
C LEU A 87 3.02 14.53 14.16
N PRO A 88 3.40 15.60 13.50
CA PRO A 88 2.46 16.70 13.34
C PRO A 88 1.27 16.25 12.56
N PRO A 89 0.15 16.77 12.87
CA PRO A 89 -1.04 16.41 12.13
C PRO A 89 -0.95 16.93 10.73
N GLU A 90 -1.51 16.22 9.82
CA GLU A 90 -1.41 16.67 8.47
C GLU A 90 -2.53 17.38 8.02
#